data_39613b8f1338e80927c6b2c2782ccdb2
#
_entry.id   39613b8f1338e80927c6b2c2782ccdb2
#
_cell.length_a   1.000
_cell.length_b   1.000
_cell.length_c   1.000
_cell.angle_alpha   90.00
_cell.angle_beta   90.00
_cell.angle_gamma   90.00
#
_symmetry.space_group_name_H-M   'P 1'
#
loop_
_entity.id
_entity.type
_entity.pdbx_description
1 polymer ?
#
loop_
_entity_poly.entity_id
_entity_poly.type
_entity_poly.pdbx_seq_one_letter_code
_entity_poly.pdbx_strand_id
1 'polypeptide(L)'
;MSLDLSNNNFEGIIPNEIGDLKSLKGLNLSRNSFTSEIPPRIANMLQLESLDLSYNQLSGEIPPAMAVMSFLEVLNLSYNHLSGQIPQANQFLTFPNTSFLGNDRLCGKPLTRLCETNHAPSAAATPGSSKDLNWDFLSVEVGVVSGLAIVAATMLLWGNGRSWVYWQVDKFWLQVLQPWICRRRR
;
A
#
# COMPACT_ATOMS: atom_id res chain seq x y z
N MET A 1 -20.78 -16.95 -8.67
CA MET A 1 -20.62 -18.39 -8.28
C MET A 1 -19.88 -18.43 -6.95
N SER A 2 -20.28 -19.31 -6.02
CA SER A 2 -19.60 -19.48 -4.73
C SER A 2 -19.25 -20.93 -4.52
N LEU A 3 -18.12 -21.19 -3.86
CA LEU A 3 -17.65 -22.50 -3.47
C LEU A 3 -17.59 -22.56 -1.94
N ASP A 4 -18.36 -23.46 -1.36
CA ASP A 4 -18.35 -23.71 0.08
C ASP A 4 -17.91 -25.16 0.35
N LEU A 5 -16.75 -25.29 0.98
CA LEU A 5 -16.16 -26.54 1.44
C LEU A 5 -15.91 -26.50 2.96
N SER A 6 -16.63 -25.62 3.65
CA SER A 6 -16.46 -25.46 5.10
C SER A 6 -16.90 -26.68 5.90
N ASN A 7 -16.40 -26.77 7.13
CA ASN A 7 -16.79 -27.79 8.09
C ASN A 7 -16.58 -29.22 7.56
N ASN A 8 -15.41 -29.49 7.03
CA ASN A 8 -14.97 -30.79 6.53
C ASN A 8 -13.63 -31.20 7.19
N ASN A 9 -13.05 -32.29 6.73
CA ASN A 9 -11.76 -32.78 7.19
C ASN A 9 -10.66 -32.64 6.13
N PHE A 10 -10.75 -31.66 5.26
CA PHE A 10 -9.70 -31.42 4.27
C PHE A 10 -8.39 -31.06 4.98
N GLU A 11 -7.30 -31.67 4.51
CA GLU A 11 -5.96 -31.48 5.07
C GLU A 11 -4.95 -31.16 3.97
N GLY A 12 -3.73 -30.79 4.36
CA GLY A 12 -2.67 -30.44 3.44
C GLY A 12 -2.70 -28.97 3.05
N ILE A 13 -2.10 -28.64 1.92
CA ILE A 13 -1.95 -27.26 1.46
C ILE A 13 -3.15 -26.83 0.60
N ILE A 14 -3.48 -25.56 0.65
CA ILE A 14 -4.36 -24.95 -0.36
C ILE A 14 -3.54 -24.85 -1.66
N PRO A 15 -3.98 -25.48 -2.76
CA PRO A 15 -3.18 -25.51 -3.99
C PRO A 15 -3.14 -24.12 -4.66
N ASN A 16 -2.02 -23.78 -5.29
CA ASN A 16 -1.87 -22.51 -6.00
C ASN A 16 -2.90 -22.33 -7.14
N GLU A 17 -3.37 -23.42 -7.70
CA GLU A 17 -4.36 -23.48 -8.78
C GLU A 17 -5.72 -22.91 -8.37
N ILE A 18 -5.99 -22.73 -7.07
CA ILE A 18 -7.17 -22.03 -6.56
C ILE A 18 -7.29 -20.63 -7.18
N GLY A 19 -6.15 -19.96 -7.42
CA GLY A 19 -6.09 -18.63 -8.05
C GLY A 19 -6.52 -18.61 -9.52
N ASP A 20 -6.73 -19.75 -10.15
CA ASP A 20 -7.22 -19.85 -11.52
C ASP A 20 -8.76 -19.77 -11.59
N LEU A 21 -9.44 -19.86 -10.45
CA LEU A 21 -10.90 -19.72 -10.34
C LEU A 21 -11.34 -18.24 -10.37
N LYS A 22 -10.95 -17.51 -11.41
CA LYS A 22 -11.08 -16.05 -11.53
C LYS A 22 -12.52 -15.52 -11.48
N SER A 23 -13.52 -16.35 -11.79
CA SER A 23 -14.94 -15.96 -11.80
C SER A 23 -15.64 -16.26 -10.45
N LEU A 24 -14.91 -16.78 -9.48
CA LEU A 24 -15.48 -17.09 -8.17
C LEU A 24 -15.71 -15.79 -7.39
N LYS A 25 -16.90 -15.67 -6.77
CA LYS A 25 -17.29 -14.55 -5.94
C LYS A 25 -17.20 -14.85 -4.44
N GLY A 26 -17.36 -16.10 -4.05
CA GLY A 26 -17.28 -16.54 -2.67
C GLY A 26 -16.47 -17.82 -2.54
N LEU A 27 -15.54 -17.85 -1.60
CA LEU A 27 -14.75 -19.02 -1.25
C LEU A 27 -14.77 -19.21 0.26
N ASN A 28 -15.32 -20.34 0.70
CA ASN A 28 -15.35 -20.72 2.10
C ASN A 28 -14.65 -22.07 2.29
N LEU A 29 -13.48 -22.05 2.93
CA LEU A 29 -12.68 -23.21 3.33
C LEU A 29 -12.58 -23.33 4.86
N SER A 30 -13.43 -22.62 5.61
CA SER A 30 -13.32 -22.57 7.06
C SER A 30 -13.58 -23.92 7.72
N ARG A 31 -13.09 -24.07 8.96
CA ARG A 31 -13.27 -25.29 9.76
C ARG A 31 -12.82 -26.56 9.03
N ASN A 32 -11.56 -26.56 8.64
CA ASN A 32 -10.84 -27.68 8.04
C ASN A 32 -9.47 -27.86 8.74
N SER A 33 -8.59 -28.66 8.16
CA SER A 33 -7.23 -28.88 8.66
C SER A 33 -6.18 -28.42 7.63
N PHE A 34 -6.45 -27.38 6.87
CA PHE A 34 -5.48 -26.86 5.91
C PHE A 34 -4.26 -26.29 6.62
N THR A 35 -3.08 -26.60 6.09
CA THR A 35 -1.76 -26.23 6.62
C THR A 35 -0.98 -25.36 5.64
N SER A 36 0.26 -24.95 6.04
CA SER A 36 1.16 -24.15 5.20
C SER A 36 0.64 -22.71 4.98
N GLU A 37 1.16 -22.04 3.98
CA GLU A 37 0.87 -20.62 3.71
C GLU A 37 -0.38 -20.43 2.86
N ILE A 38 -1.00 -19.27 2.97
CA ILE A 38 -2.03 -18.84 2.03
C ILE A 38 -1.36 -18.65 0.67
N PRO A 39 -1.78 -19.34 -0.40
CA PRO A 39 -1.10 -19.25 -1.68
C PRO A 39 -1.20 -17.82 -2.25
N PRO A 40 -0.07 -17.19 -2.62
CA PRO A 40 -0.10 -15.82 -3.16
C PRO A 40 -0.97 -15.66 -4.42
N ARG A 41 -1.15 -16.74 -5.18
CA ARG A 41 -2.01 -16.73 -6.38
C ARG A 41 -3.50 -16.54 -6.09
N ILE A 42 -3.93 -16.62 -4.83
CA ILE A 42 -5.30 -16.27 -4.43
C ILE A 42 -5.64 -14.81 -4.81
N ALA A 43 -4.63 -13.93 -4.84
CA ALA A 43 -4.76 -12.56 -5.29
C ALA A 43 -5.19 -12.40 -6.76
N ASN A 44 -5.09 -13.45 -7.58
CA ASN A 44 -5.56 -13.45 -8.97
C ASN A 44 -7.09 -13.55 -9.09
N MET A 45 -7.77 -13.89 -7.97
CA MET A 45 -9.23 -13.99 -7.93
C MET A 45 -9.87 -12.61 -7.75
N LEU A 46 -9.68 -11.74 -8.74
CA LEU A 46 -10.07 -10.33 -8.64
C LEU A 46 -11.58 -10.10 -8.50
N GLN A 47 -12.42 -11.09 -8.80
CA GLN A 47 -13.87 -11.02 -8.65
C GLN A 47 -14.37 -11.56 -7.30
N LEU A 48 -13.45 -11.97 -6.41
CA LEU A 48 -13.82 -12.52 -5.12
C LEU A 48 -14.35 -11.42 -4.20
N GLU A 49 -15.55 -11.62 -3.71
CA GLU A 49 -16.28 -10.72 -2.80
C GLU A 49 -16.21 -11.20 -1.34
N SER A 50 -16.10 -12.52 -1.13
CA SER A 50 -16.03 -13.13 0.21
C SER A 50 -15.00 -14.25 0.26
N LEU A 51 -14.13 -14.22 1.27
CA LEU A 51 -13.13 -15.24 1.57
C LEU A 51 -13.16 -15.60 3.04
N ASP A 52 -13.45 -16.87 3.35
CA ASP A 52 -13.37 -17.42 4.70
C ASP A 52 -12.39 -18.60 4.75
N LEU A 53 -11.26 -18.40 5.44
CA LEU A 53 -10.24 -19.40 5.71
C LEU A 53 -10.11 -19.69 7.22
N SER A 54 -11.07 -19.24 8.03
CA SER A 54 -10.99 -19.32 9.48
C SER A 54 -10.98 -20.77 10.01
N TYR A 55 -10.49 -20.94 11.22
CA TYR A 55 -10.41 -22.24 11.87
C TYR A 55 -9.70 -23.31 11.03
N ASN A 56 -8.43 -23.02 10.73
CA ASN A 56 -7.50 -23.92 10.04
C ASN A 56 -6.13 -23.91 10.74
N GLN A 57 -5.13 -24.49 10.12
CA GLN A 57 -3.75 -24.52 10.61
C GLN A 57 -2.81 -23.75 9.66
N LEU A 58 -3.34 -22.75 8.96
CA LEU A 58 -2.56 -21.94 8.03
C LEU A 58 -1.50 -21.12 8.76
N SER A 59 -0.34 -20.98 8.18
CA SER A 59 0.85 -20.33 8.77
C SER A 59 1.48 -19.34 7.77
N GLY A 60 2.60 -18.72 8.16
CA GLY A 60 3.26 -17.74 7.32
C GLY A 60 2.55 -16.39 7.33
N GLU A 61 2.88 -15.54 6.39
CA GLU A 61 2.34 -14.18 6.27
C GLU A 61 1.07 -14.13 5.41
N ILE A 62 0.24 -13.14 5.64
CA ILE A 62 -0.86 -12.81 4.72
C ILE A 62 -0.22 -12.24 3.45
N PRO A 63 -0.42 -12.87 2.27
CA PRO A 63 0.21 -12.39 1.04
C PRO A 63 -0.11 -10.92 0.76
N PRO A 64 0.89 -10.01 0.69
CA PRO A 64 0.65 -8.59 0.40
C PRO A 64 -0.08 -8.37 -0.93
N ALA A 65 0.08 -9.29 -1.88
CA ALA A 65 -0.63 -9.27 -3.14
C ALA A 65 -2.15 -9.27 -3.00
N MET A 66 -2.70 -9.81 -1.90
CA MET A 66 -4.16 -9.80 -1.67
C MET A 66 -4.73 -8.38 -1.55
N ALA A 67 -3.91 -7.36 -1.30
CA ALA A 67 -4.35 -5.97 -1.25
C ALA A 67 -4.89 -5.44 -2.60
N VAL A 68 -4.63 -6.11 -3.71
CA VAL A 68 -5.18 -5.72 -5.03
C VAL A 68 -6.62 -6.20 -5.28
N MET A 69 -7.16 -7.07 -4.41
CA MET A 69 -8.49 -7.67 -4.54
C MET A 69 -9.58 -6.65 -4.14
N SER A 70 -9.82 -5.68 -5.01
CA SER A 70 -10.67 -4.51 -4.72
C SER A 70 -12.15 -4.83 -4.48
N PHE A 71 -12.65 -5.98 -4.90
CA PHE A 71 -14.02 -6.42 -4.66
C PHE A 71 -14.18 -7.25 -3.38
N LEU A 72 -13.10 -7.54 -2.66
CA LEU A 72 -13.17 -8.33 -1.44
C LEU A 72 -13.80 -7.52 -0.30
N GLU A 73 -15.04 -7.81 0.03
CA GLU A 73 -15.83 -7.12 1.06
C GLU A 73 -15.82 -7.87 2.40
N VAL A 74 -15.75 -9.19 2.35
CA VAL A 74 -15.74 -10.05 3.54
C VAL A 74 -14.48 -10.89 3.56
N LEU A 75 -13.70 -10.72 4.64
CA LEU A 75 -12.50 -11.50 4.89
C LEU A 75 -12.55 -12.09 6.30
N ASN A 76 -12.29 -13.39 6.43
CA ASN A 76 -12.13 -14.06 7.71
C ASN A 76 -10.92 -15.00 7.68
N LEU A 77 -9.87 -14.63 8.39
CA LEU A 77 -8.62 -15.41 8.56
C LEU A 77 -8.43 -15.85 10.02
N SER A 78 -9.44 -15.65 10.86
CA SER A 78 -9.34 -15.90 12.31
C SER A 78 -9.04 -17.36 12.64
N TYR A 79 -8.43 -17.57 13.80
CA TYR A 79 -8.10 -18.90 14.34
C TYR A 79 -7.26 -19.75 13.37
N ASN A 80 -6.06 -19.23 13.10
CA ASN A 80 -5.00 -19.86 12.33
C ASN A 80 -3.64 -19.65 13.05
N HIS A 81 -2.55 -19.93 12.39
CA HIS A 81 -1.17 -19.71 12.89
C HIS A 81 -0.43 -18.65 12.07
N LEU A 82 -1.18 -17.72 11.47
CA LEU A 82 -0.61 -16.65 10.64
C LEU A 82 0.29 -15.72 11.45
N SER A 83 1.27 -15.12 10.80
CA SER A 83 2.29 -14.28 11.43
C SER A 83 2.62 -13.06 10.56
N GLY A 84 3.43 -12.14 11.10
CA GLY A 84 3.88 -10.97 10.40
C GLY A 84 2.85 -9.83 10.40
N GLN A 85 3.09 -8.84 9.58
CA GLN A 85 2.27 -7.63 9.52
C GLN A 85 1.05 -7.83 8.62
N ILE A 86 -0.13 -7.46 9.13
CA ILE A 86 -1.33 -7.37 8.29
C ILE A 86 -1.10 -6.31 7.21
N PRO A 87 -1.39 -6.60 5.93
CA PRO A 87 -1.24 -5.61 4.85
C PRO A 87 -1.96 -4.30 5.17
N GLN A 88 -1.25 -3.17 5.11
CA GLN A 88 -1.77 -1.85 5.47
C GLN A 88 -2.18 -1.06 4.21
N ALA A 89 -2.95 -1.68 3.32
CA ALA A 89 -3.34 -1.07 2.05
C ALA A 89 -4.77 -1.42 1.66
N ASN A 90 -5.42 -0.49 0.95
CA ASN A 90 -6.75 -0.66 0.36
C ASN A 90 -7.80 -1.18 1.37
N GLN A 91 -8.60 -2.19 0.98
CA GLN A 91 -9.66 -2.76 1.81
C GLN A 91 -9.18 -3.46 3.08
N PHE A 92 -7.91 -3.85 3.19
CA PHE A 92 -7.39 -4.43 4.43
C PHE A 92 -7.54 -3.48 5.63
N LEU A 93 -7.60 -2.16 5.38
CA LEU A 93 -7.82 -1.15 6.42
C LEU A 93 -9.29 -1.10 6.90
N THR A 94 -10.22 -1.73 6.18
CA THR A 94 -11.66 -1.71 6.50
C THR A 94 -12.14 -2.97 7.21
N PHE A 95 -11.36 -4.07 7.14
CA PHE A 95 -11.75 -5.31 7.80
C PHE A 95 -11.69 -5.16 9.34
N PRO A 96 -12.67 -5.72 10.05
CA PRO A 96 -12.69 -5.65 11.51
C PRO A 96 -11.56 -6.50 12.11
N ASN A 97 -11.20 -6.21 13.36
CA ASN A 97 -10.20 -7.00 14.08
C ASN A 97 -10.60 -8.48 14.23
N THR A 98 -11.90 -8.77 14.29
CA THR A 98 -12.44 -10.13 14.36
C THR A 98 -11.99 -11.01 13.20
N SER A 99 -11.74 -10.45 12.03
CA SER A 99 -11.23 -11.16 10.86
C SER A 99 -9.86 -11.80 11.05
N PHE A 100 -9.09 -11.36 12.06
CA PHE A 100 -7.70 -11.73 12.29
C PHE A 100 -7.45 -12.37 13.66
N LEU A 101 -8.47 -12.45 14.53
CA LEU A 101 -8.34 -13.01 15.89
C LEU A 101 -7.82 -14.44 15.88
N GLY A 102 -7.17 -14.84 16.98
CA GLY A 102 -6.66 -16.21 17.13
C GLY A 102 -5.43 -16.50 16.27
N ASN A 103 -4.73 -15.46 15.79
CA ASN A 103 -3.41 -15.53 15.14
C ASN A 103 -2.39 -14.81 16.02
N ASP A 104 -1.78 -15.51 16.94
CA ASP A 104 -0.95 -14.92 18.00
C ASP A 104 0.30 -14.17 17.51
N ARG A 105 0.72 -14.41 16.29
CA ARG A 105 1.92 -13.80 15.69
C ARG A 105 1.61 -12.74 14.63
N LEU A 106 0.32 -12.43 14.38
CA LEU A 106 -0.06 -11.29 13.55
C LEU A 106 0.07 -9.98 14.31
N CYS A 107 0.43 -8.91 13.62
CA CYS A 107 0.58 -7.57 14.15
C CYS A 107 0.10 -6.49 13.17
N GLY A 108 -0.02 -5.27 13.65
CA GLY A 108 -0.50 -4.14 12.85
C GLY A 108 -2.02 -3.98 12.87
N LYS A 109 -2.50 -2.86 12.38
CA LYS A 109 -3.95 -2.56 12.35
C LYS A 109 -4.70 -3.64 11.53
N PRO A 110 -5.93 -4.01 11.93
CA PRO A 110 -6.75 -3.44 13.01
C PRO A 110 -6.46 -4.03 14.40
N LEU A 111 -5.48 -4.93 14.53
CA LEU A 111 -5.07 -5.46 15.83
C LEU A 111 -4.35 -4.38 16.65
N THR A 112 -4.42 -4.49 17.98
CA THR A 112 -3.71 -3.58 18.90
C THR A 112 -2.22 -3.91 19.05
N ARG A 113 -1.80 -5.12 18.62
CA ARG A 113 -0.41 -5.55 18.68
C ARG A 113 0.42 -4.78 17.65
N LEU A 114 1.44 -4.07 18.13
CA LEU A 114 2.45 -3.44 17.27
C LEU A 114 3.37 -4.50 16.70
N CYS A 115 3.77 -4.32 15.45
CA CYS A 115 4.81 -5.16 14.86
C CYS A 115 6.16 -4.77 15.47
N GLU A 116 6.88 -5.76 16.00
CA GLU A 116 8.27 -5.56 16.37
C GLU A 116 9.05 -5.29 15.09
N THR A 117 9.59 -4.09 14.97
CA THR A 117 10.57 -3.81 13.93
C THR A 117 11.82 -4.59 14.30
N ASN A 118 12.00 -5.77 13.72
CA ASN A 118 13.27 -6.47 13.76
C ASN A 118 14.31 -5.65 13.00
N HIS A 119 14.78 -4.57 13.62
CA HIS A 119 16.14 -4.15 13.39
C HIS A 119 17.00 -5.27 13.97
N ALA A 120 17.60 -6.08 13.10
CA ALA A 120 18.69 -6.94 13.49
C ALA A 120 19.60 -6.15 14.42
N PRO A 121 20.08 -6.73 15.54
CA PRO A 121 21.03 -6.01 16.38
C PRO A 121 22.31 -5.82 15.56
N SER A 122 22.42 -4.66 14.94
CA SER A 122 23.69 -4.17 14.45
C SER A 122 24.59 -4.01 15.68
N ALA A 123 25.69 -4.73 15.65
CA ALA A 123 26.71 -4.78 16.67
C ALA A 123 26.96 -3.39 17.28
N ALA A 124 27.15 -3.40 18.59
CA ALA A 124 27.51 -2.30 19.46
C ALA A 124 28.18 -1.11 18.73
N ALA A 125 27.41 -0.06 18.54
CA ALA A 125 27.96 1.27 18.21
C ALA A 125 28.01 2.06 19.51
N THR A 126 29.21 2.43 19.92
CA THR A 126 29.58 3.46 20.89
C THR A 126 28.69 4.70 20.77
N PRO A 127 28.39 5.40 21.87
CA PRO A 127 27.61 6.64 21.81
C PRO A 127 28.45 7.78 21.22
N GLY A 128 28.43 7.87 19.92
CA GLY A 128 28.95 9.00 19.15
C GLY A 128 27.78 9.88 18.74
N SER A 129 27.69 11.05 19.35
CA SER A 129 26.77 12.13 18.98
C SER A 129 26.98 12.48 17.49
N SER A 130 26.10 11.97 16.63
CA SER A 130 25.92 12.55 15.31
C SER A 130 24.45 13.01 15.20
N LYS A 131 24.28 14.32 15.09
CA LYS A 131 23.03 14.95 14.68
C LYS A 131 22.74 14.45 13.26
N ASP A 132 21.81 13.52 13.12
CA ASP A 132 21.33 13.13 11.81
C ASP A 132 20.65 14.35 11.18
N LEU A 133 21.38 14.97 10.24
CA LEU A 133 20.82 16.03 9.40
C LEU A 133 19.76 15.40 8.50
N ASN A 134 18.54 15.86 8.67
CA ASN A 134 17.41 15.40 7.88
C ASN A 134 17.53 15.98 6.46
N TRP A 135 18.12 15.20 5.54
CA TRP A 135 18.43 15.63 4.18
C TRP A 135 17.20 16.07 3.36
N ASP A 136 16.03 15.56 3.71
CA ASP A 136 14.78 15.91 3.03
C ASP A 136 14.36 17.37 3.32
N PHE A 137 14.60 17.86 4.53
CA PHE A 137 14.35 19.27 4.87
C PHE A 137 15.42 20.20 4.28
N LEU A 138 16.68 19.77 4.27
CA LEU A 138 17.78 20.61 3.78
C LEU A 138 17.69 20.87 2.26
N SER A 139 17.21 19.89 1.49
CA SER A 139 17.08 20.01 0.03
C SER A 139 16.02 21.02 -0.39
N VAL A 140 14.91 21.13 0.38
CA VAL A 140 13.83 22.09 0.12
C VAL A 140 14.28 23.52 0.46
N GLU A 141 14.92 23.72 1.61
CA GLU A 141 15.38 25.07 2.03
C GLU A 141 16.49 25.60 1.11
N VAL A 142 17.46 24.75 0.75
CA VAL A 142 18.54 25.16 -0.17
C VAL A 142 17.98 25.45 -1.56
N GLY A 143 17.01 24.70 -2.04
CA GLY A 143 16.36 24.92 -3.34
C GLY A 143 15.58 26.23 -3.40
N VAL A 144 14.83 26.58 -2.35
CA VAL A 144 14.06 27.82 -2.30
C VAL A 144 14.97 29.04 -2.16
N VAL A 145 15.97 28.98 -1.28
CA VAL A 145 16.90 30.10 -1.07
C VAL A 145 17.76 30.37 -2.31
N SER A 146 18.28 29.33 -2.95
CA SER A 146 19.07 29.47 -4.20
C SER A 146 18.20 29.97 -5.36
N GLY A 147 16.95 29.49 -5.49
CA GLY A 147 16.02 29.93 -6.51
C GLY A 147 15.69 31.44 -6.38
N LEU A 148 15.38 31.88 -5.14
CA LEU A 148 15.11 33.31 -4.87
C LEU A 148 16.35 34.19 -5.08
N ALA A 149 17.54 33.73 -4.72
CA ALA A 149 18.79 34.45 -4.95
C ALA A 149 19.10 34.63 -6.43
N ILE A 150 18.87 33.60 -7.27
CA ILE A 150 19.06 33.67 -8.73
C ILE A 150 18.06 34.67 -9.33
N VAL A 151 16.79 34.64 -8.93
CA VAL A 151 15.78 35.59 -9.43
C VAL A 151 16.12 37.03 -9.02
N ALA A 152 16.55 37.25 -7.75
CA ALA A 152 16.96 38.56 -7.28
C ALA A 152 18.21 39.07 -7.99
N ALA A 153 19.22 38.22 -8.20
CA ALA A 153 20.44 38.58 -8.91
C ALA A 153 20.17 38.95 -10.38
N THR A 154 19.29 38.21 -11.04
CA THR A 154 18.88 38.54 -12.44
C THR A 154 18.08 39.83 -12.50
N MET A 155 17.27 40.16 -11.50
CA MET A 155 16.55 41.44 -11.42
C MET A 155 17.46 42.64 -11.15
N LEU A 156 18.52 42.45 -10.33
CA LEU A 156 19.46 43.51 -9.99
C LEU A 156 20.50 43.79 -11.08
N LEU A 157 20.92 42.75 -11.82
CA LEU A 157 21.94 42.87 -12.85
C LEU A 157 21.39 43.34 -14.22
N TRP A 158 20.08 43.24 -14.42
CA TRP A 158 19.47 43.63 -15.73
C TRP A 158 18.43 44.75 -15.57
N GLY A 159 18.94 45.99 -15.50
CA GLY A 159 18.12 47.19 -15.52
C GLY A 159 17.21 47.36 -16.77
N ASN A 160 17.38 46.57 -17.83
CA ASN A 160 16.59 46.54 -19.05
C ASN A 160 15.80 45.26 -19.30
N GLY A 161 15.81 44.31 -18.36
CA GLY A 161 15.19 42.97 -18.54
C GLY A 161 13.67 42.94 -18.44
N ARG A 162 13.02 44.04 -18.00
CA ARG A 162 11.55 44.05 -17.81
C ARG A 162 10.76 43.78 -19.10
N SER A 163 11.23 44.22 -20.26
CA SER A 163 10.53 44.01 -21.51
C SER A 163 10.61 42.59 -22.04
N TRP A 164 11.72 41.86 -21.77
CA TRP A 164 11.91 40.49 -22.24
C TRP A 164 11.08 39.47 -21.42
N VAL A 165 11.00 39.65 -20.10
CA VAL A 165 10.20 38.79 -19.23
C VAL A 165 8.71 38.93 -19.55
N TYR A 166 8.19 40.14 -19.74
CA TYR A 166 6.80 40.38 -20.16
C TYR A 166 6.52 39.72 -21.51
N TRP A 167 7.44 39.78 -22.46
CA TRP A 167 7.27 39.18 -23.78
C TRP A 167 7.22 37.65 -23.74
N GLN A 168 8.00 37.00 -22.86
CA GLN A 168 7.97 35.55 -22.65
C GLN A 168 6.69 35.10 -21.93
N VAL A 169 6.23 35.84 -20.94
CA VAL A 169 4.98 35.54 -20.21
C VAL A 169 3.78 35.70 -21.15
N ASP A 170 3.72 36.72 -21.95
CA ASP A 170 2.63 36.92 -22.93
C ASP A 170 2.61 35.81 -24.00
N LYS A 171 3.75 35.36 -24.49
CA LYS A 171 3.82 34.19 -25.40
C LYS A 171 3.32 32.90 -24.75
N PHE A 172 3.68 32.66 -23.50
CA PHE A 172 3.22 31.50 -22.77
C PHE A 172 1.69 31.52 -22.55
N TRP A 173 1.14 32.69 -22.18
CA TRP A 173 -0.29 32.87 -22.00
C TRP A 173 -1.08 32.66 -23.31
N LEU A 174 -0.60 33.16 -24.41
CA LEU A 174 -1.23 33.00 -25.73
C LEU A 174 -1.16 31.55 -26.24
N GLN A 175 -0.10 30.83 -26.00
CA GLN A 175 0.04 29.44 -26.46
C GLN A 175 -0.72 28.43 -25.61
N VAL A 176 -0.81 28.63 -24.28
CA VAL A 176 -1.38 27.65 -23.37
C VAL A 176 -2.85 27.84 -23.08
N LEU A 177 -3.35 29.09 -23.07
CA LEU A 177 -4.72 29.39 -22.64
C LEU A 177 -5.70 29.69 -23.77
N GLN A 178 -5.26 30.17 -24.93
CA GLN A 178 -6.17 30.42 -26.07
C GLN A 178 -6.91 29.15 -26.55
N PRO A 179 -6.28 27.94 -26.61
CA PRO A 179 -7.02 26.75 -27.04
C PRO A 179 -8.12 26.33 -26.06
N TRP A 180 -8.01 26.71 -24.79
CA TRP A 180 -9.00 26.39 -23.76
C TRP A 180 -10.21 27.29 -23.73
N ILE A 181 -10.02 28.54 -24.05
CA ILE A 181 -11.10 29.54 -24.06
C ILE A 181 -12.01 29.38 -25.30
N CYS A 182 -11.45 29.00 -26.45
CA CYS A 182 -12.22 28.71 -27.66
C CYS A 182 -13.08 27.43 -27.58
N ARG A 183 -12.74 26.50 -26.72
CA ARG A 183 -13.47 25.20 -26.56
C ARG A 183 -14.74 25.33 -25.71
N ARG A 184 -14.95 26.46 -25.02
CA ARG A 184 -16.10 26.68 -24.11
C ARG A 184 -17.27 27.42 -24.73
N ARG A 185 -17.20 27.73 -26.05
CA ARG A 185 -18.26 28.46 -26.80
C ARG A 185 -18.82 27.67 -28.00
N ARG A 186 -18.82 26.33 -27.88
CA ARG A 186 -19.65 25.50 -28.76
C ARG A 186 -20.48 24.52 -27.95
#